data_d82911c513c2c86243c845da69ad0e5d
#
_entry.id   d82911c513c2c86243c845da69ad0e5d
#
_cell.length_a   1.000
_cell.length_b   1.000
_cell.length_c   1.000
_cell.angle_alpha   90.00
_cell.angle_beta   90.00
_cell.angle_gamma   90.00
#
_symmetry.space_group_name_H-M   'P 1'
#
loop_
_entity.id
_entity.type
_entity.pdbx_description
1 polymer ?
#
loop_
_entity_poly.entity_id
_entity_poly.type
_entity_poly.pdbx_seq_one_letter_code
_entity_poly.pdbx_strand_id
1 'polypeptide(L)'
;MVVEVMCDLYQPTLMANIIDVGVASGDSAYIVRTAAVMLGVAALGLGGGFGCLYFSAHSTSSTGARLRQGLFAHIQTFSFAELDRLQTSTLITRLTNDITQLQNMLLSCQRILIRAPLLCIGGLVMAYTLSPQLSVVFAVAVPIIALVIVVVVRQAFSLFTTVQAKLDRLNVVTRETLLGIRVIKAFVTQQRQQDKFEVSNEELLEWNVKAQRLVVLLMPFVTFIGNVAVIAVLWLGGRYVQAGTLEVGRIMAFITYILQVLQSLLMSMMIMVNISRAKASIDRINDVFSTEATVAEPADPQPIAGYDLVFDHVYFR
;
A
#
# COMPACT_ATOMS: atom_id res chain seq x y z
N MET A 1 9.85 7.13 13.10
CA MET A 1 8.44 6.72 13.05
C MET A 1 7.72 6.92 14.38
N VAL A 2 8.04 6.18 15.48
CA VAL A 2 7.34 6.36 16.77
C VAL A 2 7.47 7.80 17.28
N VAL A 3 8.69 8.36 17.28
CA VAL A 3 8.92 9.76 17.68
C VAL A 3 8.12 10.74 16.82
N GLU A 4 8.10 10.55 15.51
CA GLU A 4 7.31 11.36 14.57
C GLU A 4 5.82 11.33 14.93
N VAL A 5 5.23 10.13 15.10
CA VAL A 5 3.82 9.97 15.46
C VAL A 5 3.51 10.56 16.82
N MET A 6 4.38 10.40 17.80
CA MET A 6 4.21 11.04 19.12
C MET A 6 4.22 12.56 19.03
N CYS A 7 5.11 13.14 18.21
CA CYS A 7 5.12 14.58 17.94
C CYS A 7 3.82 15.01 17.27
N ASP A 8 3.36 14.29 16.24
CA ASP A 8 2.10 14.58 15.53
C ASP A 8 0.88 14.54 16.47
N LEU A 9 0.85 13.58 17.40
CA LEU A 9 -0.23 13.45 18.38
C LEU A 9 -0.18 14.48 19.49
N TYR A 10 1.00 15.01 19.81
CA TYR A 10 1.13 16.00 20.87
C TYR A 10 0.81 17.43 20.41
N GLN A 11 0.96 17.73 19.10
CA GLN A 11 0.68 19.05 18.52
C GLN A 11 -0.73 19.58 18.80
N PRO A 12 -1.83 18.83 18.61
CA PRO A 12 -3.18 19.32 18.90
C PRO A 12 -3.39 19.68 20.38
N THR A 13 -2.77 18.94 21.30
CA THR A 13 -2.85 19.24 22.74
C THR A 13 -2.14 20.54 23.09
N LEU A 14 -0.97 20.80 22.51
CA LEU A 14 -0.27 22.09 22.69
C LEU A 14 -1.09 23.26 22.12
N MET A 15 -1.73 23.04 20.97
CA MET A 15 -2.62 24.04 20.37
C MET A 15 -3.82 24.32 21.28
N ALA A 16 -4.43 23.30 21.90
CA ALA A 16 -5.48 23.47 22.89
C ALA A 16 -5.02 24.34 24.06
N ASN A 17 -3.84 24.05 24.60
CA ASN A 17 -3.28 24.82 25.73
C ASN A 17 -3.05 26.30 25.37
N ILE A 18 -2.63 26.61 24.13
CA ILE A 18 -2.50 28.01 23.67
C ILE A 18 -3.87 28.71 23.73
N ILE A 19 -4.92 28.05 23.27
CA ILE A 19 -6.27 28.63 23.22
C ILE A 19 -6.84 28.76 24.63
N ASP A 20 -6.80 27.68 25.41
CA ASP A 20 -7.48 27.57 26.69
C ASP A 20 -6.81 28.38 27.82
N VAL A 21 -5.48 28.48 27.78
CA VAL A 21 -4.71 29.21 28.80
C VAL A 21 -4.21 30.56 28.24
N GLY A 22 -3.50 30.54 27.12
CA GLY A 22 -2.85 31.73 26.60
C GLY A 22 -3.80 32.79 26.08
N VAL A 23 -4.75 32.38 25.21
CA VAL A 23 -5.75 33.34 24.64
C VAL A 23 -6.79 33.72 25.68
N ALA A 24 -7.27 32.77 26.48
CA ALA A 24 -8.30 33.04 27.48
C ALA A 24 -7.81 33.99 28.60
N SER A 25 -6.53 33.92 29.00
CA SER A 25 -5.93 34.82 29.99
C SER A 25 -5.31 36.08 29.39
N GLY A 26 -5.19 36.19 28.05
CA GLY A 26 -4.52 37.29 27.39
C GLY A 26 -2.96 37.28 27.59
N ASP A 27 -2.38 36.16 28.05
CA ASP A 27 -0.98 36.04 28.34
C ASP A 27 -0.17 35.75 27.03
N SER A 28 0.30 36.82 26.40
CA SER A 28 1.11 36.70 25.21
C SER A 28 2.47 35.98 25.44
N ALA A 29 3.03 36.07 26.65
CA ALA A 29 4.28 35.38 26.97
C ALA A 29 4.09 33.86 27.01
N TYR A 30 2.97 33.39 27.58
CA TYR A 30 2.60 31.98 27.55
C TYR A 30 2.38 31.47 26.12
N ILE A 31 1.70 32.25 25.28
CA ILE A 31 1.47 31.89 23.85
C ILE A 31 2.81 31.71 23.13
N VAL A 32 3.71 32.69 23.25
CA VAL A 32 5.03 32.62 22.58
C VAL A 32 5.86 31.46 23.09
N ARG A 33 5.87 31.20 24.41
CA ARG A 33 6.59 30.07 25.00
C ARG A 33 6.05 28.72 24.49
N THR A 34 4.73 28.55 24.49
CA THR A 34 4.10 27.30 24.03
C THR A 34 4.26 27.11 22.52
N ALA A 35 4.18 28.20 21.72
CA ALA A 35 4.49 28.16 20.29
C ALA A 35 5.96 27.75 20.02
N ALA A 36 6.91 28.23 20.83
CA ALA A 36 8.29 27.79 20.74
C ALA A 36 8.47 26.29 21.07
N VAL A 37 7.72 25.77 22.05
CA VAL A 37 7.67 24.32 22.34
C VAL A 37 7.07 23.56 21.14
N MET A 38 5.98 24.05 20.55
CA MET A 38 5.38 23.45 19.35
C MET A 38 6.37 23.38 18.19
N LEU A 39 7.14 24.45 17.94
CA LEU A 39 8.21 24.45 16.95
C LEU A 39 9.30 23.40 17.27
N GLY A 40 9.69 23.29 18.53
CA GLY A 40 10.64 22.26 18.98
C GLY A 40 10.14 20.85 18.73
N VAL A 41 8.87 20.57 19.09
CA VAL A 41 8.21 19.29 18.84
C VAL A 41 8.09 19.01 17.33
N ALA A 42 7.74 20.02 16.53
CA ALA A 42 7.69 19.91 15.07
C ALA A 42 9.08 19.60 14.47
N ALA A 43 10.14 20.26 14.95
CA ALA A 43 11.51 19.99 14.53
C ALA A 43 11.98 18.57 14.89
N LEU A 44 11.62 18.07 16.09
CA LEU A 44 11.87 16.69 16.50
C LEU A 44 11.10 15.69 15.62
N GLY A 45 9.82 15.98 15.34
CA GLY A 45 8.99 15.19 14.42
C GLY A 45 9.59 15.12 13.02
N LEU A 46 10.04 16.25 12.47
CA LEU A 46 10.73 16.35 11.19
C LEU A 46 12.03 15.52 11.17
N GLY A 47 12.83 15.60 12.20
CA GLY A 47 14.03 14.79 12.37
C GLY A 47 13.71 13.30 12.42
N GLY A 48 12.66 12.93 13.15
CA GLY A 48 12.14 11.54 13.22
C GLY A 48 11.63 11.04 11.88
N GLY A 49 10.90 11.86 11.13
CA GLY A 49 10.39 11.59 9.79
C GLY A 49 11.51 11.44 8.76
N PHE A 50 12.47 12.35 8.76
CA PHE A 50 13.63 12.28 7.89
C PHE A 50 14.48 11.03 8.15
N GLY A 51 14.76 10.72 9.43
CA GLY A 51 15.44 9.50 9.80
C GLY A 51 14.69 8.25 9.35
N CYS A 52 13.36 8.22 9.53
CA CYS A 52 12.53 7.13 9.07
C CYS A 52 12.61 6.95 7.54
N LEU A 53 12.52 8.03 6.77
CA LEU A 53 12.65 8.02 5.31
C LEU A 53 14.00 7.48 4.86
N TYR A 54 15.07 7.99 5.44
CA TYR A 54 16.44 7.62 5.09
C TYR A 54 16.71 6.14 5.36
N PHE A 55 16.41 5.67 6.58
CA PHE A 55 16.64 4.27 6.96
C PHE A 55 15.72 3.30 6.21
N SER A 56 14.46 3.66 5.97
CA SER A 56 13.54 2.83 5.19
C SER A 56 13.99 2.71 3.73
N ALA A 57 14.40 3.81 3.10
CA ALA A 57 14.90 3.80 1.74
C ALA A 57 16.20 2.98 1.62
N HIS A 58 17.13 3.19 2.55
CA HIS A 58 18.41 2.44 2.57
C HIS A 58 18.18 0.94 2.80
N SER A 59 17.37 0.56 3.79
CA SER A 59 17.03 -0.82 4.09
C SER A 59 16.36 -1.51 2.90
N THR A 60 15.38 -0.86 2.29
CA THR A 60 14.63 -1.39 1.16
C THR A 60 15.52 -1.56 -0.08
N SER A 61 16.36 -0.55 -0.38
CA SER A 61 17.29 -0.62 -1.52
C SER A 61 18.37 -1.68 -1.32
N SER A 62 18.93 -1.78 -0.11
CA SER A 62 19.91 -2.81 0.24
C SER A 62 19.32 -4.23 0.15
N THR A 63 18.08 -4.42 0.65
CA THR A 63 17.37 -5.70 0.53
C THR A 63 17.16 -6.08 -0.94
N GLY A 64 16.71 -5.13 -1.78
CA GLY A 64 16.54 -5.38 -3.21
C GLY A 64 17.85 -5.71 -3.93
N ALA A 65 18.95 -5.03 -3.58
CA ALA A 65 20.26 -5.34 -4.14
C ALA A 65 20.74 -6.75 -3.76
N ARG A 66 20.60 -7.14 -2.49
CA ARG A 66 20.95 -8.50 -2.03
C ARG A 66 20.09 -9.57 -2.68
N LEU A 67 18.78 -9.33 -2.84
CA LEU A 67 17.88 -10.25 -3.52
C LEU A 67 18.26 -10.43 -4.99
N ARG A 68 18.57 -9.33 -5.70
CA ARG A 68 19.05 -9.42 -7.10
C ARG A 68 20.34 -10.21 -7.21
N GLN A 69 21.29 -9.94 -6.31
CA GLN A 69 22.56 -10.66 -6.30
C GLN A 69 22.35 -12.15 -6.00
N GLY A 70 21.55 -12.49 -4.99
CA GLY A 70 21.27 -13.89 -4.64
C GLY A 70 20.51 -14.61 -5.74
N LEU A 71 19.47 -13.98 -6.32
CA LEU A 71 18.69 -14.54 -7.41
C LEU A 71 19.54 -14.74 -8.66
N PHE A 72 20.38 -13.76 -9.01
CA PHE A 72 21.29 -13.86 -10.16
C PHE A 72 22.32 -14.96 -9.95
N ALA A 73 22.93 -15.05 -8.76
CA ALA A 73 23.86 -16.13 -8.43
C ALA A 73 23.21 -17.52 -8.53
N HIS A 74 21.95 -17.63 -8.05
CA HIS A 74 21.21 -18.90 -8.14
C HIS A 74 20.87 -19.27 -9.59
N ILE A 75 20.48 -18.31 -10.43
CA ILE A 75 20.22 -18.53 -11.86
C ILE A 75 21.50 -19.02 -12.58
N GLN A 76 22.70 -18.57 -12.17
CA GLN A 76 23.94 -19.02 -12.77
C GLN A 76 24.25 -20.51 -12.47
N THR A 77 23.62 -21.14 -11.50
CA THR A 77 23.73 -22.56 -11.22
C THR A 77 22.82 -23.42 -12.10
N PHE A 78 21.88 -22.83 -12.85
CA PHE A 78 20.92 -23.53 -13.67
C PHE A 78 21.57 -24.19 -14.91
N SER A 79 21.06 -25.36 -15.25
CA SER A 79 21.34 -25.98 -16.52
C SER A 79 20.50 -25.37 -17.65
N PHE A 80 20.79 -25.71 -18.89
CA PHE A 80 19.98 -25.25 -20.04
C PHE A 80 18.52 -25.69 -19.94
N ALA A 81 18.20 -26.81 -19.31
CA ALA A 81 16.84 -27.30 -19.17
C ALA A 81 15.98 -26.35 -18.29
N GLU A 82 16.53 -25.87 -17.17
CA GLU A 82 15.82 -24.90 -16.30
C GLU A 82 15.69 -23.55 -17.00
N LEU A 83 16.74 -23.10 -17.73
CA LEU A 83 16.71 -21.84 -18.46
C LEU A 83 15.64 -21.83 -19.56
N ASP A 84 15.49 -22.92 -20.30
CA ASP A 84 14.48 -23.10 -21.34
C ASP A 84 13.08 -23.19 -20.72
N ARG A 85 12.90 -23.91 -19.61
CA ARG A 85 11.63 -24.02 -18.89
C ARG A 85 11.15 -22.67 -18.36
N LEU A 86 12.04 -21.90 -17.74
CA LEU A 86 11.69 -20.63 -17.10
C LEU A 86 11.66 -19.46 -18.07
N GLN A 87 12.24 -19.58 -19.23
CA GLN A 87 12.42 -18.55 -20.27
C GLN A 87 13.21 -17.32 -19.77
N THR A 88 14.22 -16.91 -20.50
CA THR A 88 15.09 -15.78 -20.15
C THR A 88 14.32 -14.47 -19.90
N SER A 89 13.28 -14.19 -20.69
CA SER A 89 12.43 -13.00 -20.52
C SER A 89 11.73 -12.95 -19.16
N THR A 90 11.29 -14.11 -18.65
CA THR A 90 10.66 -14.24 -17.34
C THR A 90 11.67 -14.04 -16.22
N LEU A 91 12.89 -14.62 -16.34
CA LEU A 91 13.95 -14.42 -15.36
C LEU A 91 14.38 -12.96 -15.26
N ILE A 92 14.47 -12.24 -16.38
CA ILE A 92 14.74 -10.79 -16.39
C ILE A 92 13.62 -10.04 -15.63
N THR A 93 12.36 -10.38 -15.89
CA THR A 93 11.22 -9.76 -15.20
C THR A 93 11.26 -10.00 -13.69
N ARG A 94 11.64 -11.22 -13.25
CA ARG A 94 11.79 -11.57 -11.84
C ARG A 94 12.93 -10.79 -11.18
N LEU A 95 14.08 -10.63 -11.84
CA LEU A 95 15.23 -9.85 -11.37
C LEU A 95 14.96 -8.35 -11.29
N THR A 96 14.07 -7.81 -12.12
CA THR A 96 13.81 -6.37 -12.22
C THR A 96 12.49 -5.99 -11.58
N ASN A 97 11.38 -6.30 -12.21
CA ASN A 97 10.06 -5.83 -11.81
C ASN A 97 9.58 -6.47 -10.51
N ASP A 98 9.74 -7.81 -10.34
CA ASP A 98 9.23 -8.49 -9.16
C ASP A 98 9.98 -8.07 -7.89
N ILE A 99 11.31 -7.91 -7.95
CA ILE A 99 12.08 -7.37 -6.83
C ILE A 99 11.70 -5.92 -6.55
N THR A 100 11.41 -5.11 -7.58
CA THR A 100 10.94 -3.73 -7.38
C THR A 100 9.57 -3.69 -6.70
N GLN A 101 8.64 -4.59 -7.05
CA GLN A 101 7.35 -4.72 -6.36
C GLN A 101 7.54 -5.11 -4.88
N LEU A 102 8.46 -6.02 -4.59
CA LEU A 102 8.81 -6.38 -3.23
C LEU A 102 9.41 -5.20 -2.45
N GLN A 103 10.29 -4.42 -3.07
CA GLN A 103 10.85 -3.19 -2.48
C GLN A 103 9.74 -2.18 -2.14
N ASN A 104 8.79 -1.95 -3.06
CA ASN A 104 7.66 -1.04 -2.83
C ASN A 104 6.77 -1.52 -1.67
N MET A 105 6.53 -2.83 -1.56
CA MET A 105 5.80 -3.40 -0.43
C MET A 105 6.57 -3.18 0.88
N LEU A 106 7.86 -3.50 0.93
CA LEU A 106 8.68 -3.32 2.13
C LEU A 106 8.69 -1.86 2.59
N LEU A 107 8.85 -0.91 1.66
CA LEU A 107 8.79 0.52 1.96
C LEU A 107 7.42 0.92 2.53
N SER A 108 6.35 0.44 1.91
CA SER A 108 4.98 0.71 2.37
C SER A 108 4.71 0.09 3.74
N CYS A 109 5.16 -1.14 3.98
CA CYS A 109 5.04 -1.80 5.28
C CYS A 109 5.80 -1.05 6.37
N GLN A 110 7.03 -0.66 6.13
CA GLN A 110 7.84 0.06 7.12
C GLN A 110 7.23 1.42 7.48
N ARG A 111 6.56 2.10 6.55
CA ARG A 111 6.04 3.45 6.75
C ARG A 111 4.56 3.46 7.14
N ILE A 112 3.70 2.82 6.36
CA ILE A 112 2.25 2.96 6.51
C ILE A 112 1.70 1.97 7.53
N LEU A 113 2.16 0.69 7.48
CA LEU A 113 1.64 -0.36 8.35
C LEU A 113 1.93 -0.09 9.84
N ILE A 114 3.00 0.63 10.14
CA ILE A 114 3.35 1.02 11.52
C ILE A 114 2.69 2.36 11.87
N ARG A 115 2.75 3.36 10.98
CA ARG A 115 2.25 4.71 11.25
C ARG A 115 0.73 4.76 11.43
N ALA A 116 -0.02 4.08 10.55
CA ALA A 116 -1.48 4.18 10.57
C ALA A 116 -2.12 3.62 11.86
N PRO A 117 -1.76 2.41 12.37
CA PRO A 117 -2.28 1.94 13.65
C PRO A 117 -1.84 2.81 14.82
N LEU A 118 -0.58 3.30 14.82
CA LEU A 118 -0.09 4.18 15.88
C LEU A 118 -0.86 5.50 15.93
N LEU A 119 -1.13 6.13 14.78
CA LEU A 119 -1.96 7.34 14.71
C LEU A 119 -3.41 7.07 15.10
N CYS A 120 -3.98 5.95 14.68
CA CYS A 120 -5.34 5.58 15.04
C CYS A 120 -5.49 5.36 16.55
N ILE A 121 -4.68 4.47 17.12
CA ILE A 121 -4.73 4.14 18.55
C ILE A 121 -4.31 5.36 19.37
N GLY A 122 -3.22 6.02 19.00
CA GLY A 122 -2.72 7.20 19.68
C GLY A 122 -3.73 8.36 19.66
N GLY A 123 -4.36 8.61 18.50
CA GLY A 123 -5.42 9.62 18.39
C GLY A 123 -6.65 9.32 19.28
N LEU A 124 -7.06 8.04 19.35
CA LEU A 124 -8.13 7.60 20.24
C LEU A 124 -7.76 7.79 21.72
N VAL A 125 -6.53 7.40 22.10
CA VAL A 125 -6.03 7.58 23.47
C VAL A 125 -5.96 9.06 23.83
N MET A 126 -5.38 9.91 22.98
CA MET A 126 -5.28 11.34 23.22
C MET A 126 -6.66 12.01 23.30
N ALA A 127 -7.59 11.61 22.44
CA ALA A 127 -8.97 12.08 22.51
C ALA A 127 -9.63 11.68 23.85
N TYR A 128 -9.47 10.44 24.29
CA TYR A 128 -10.01 9.98 25.57
C TYR A 128 -9.44 10.75 26.77
N THR A 129 -8.13 11.04 26.76
CA THR A 129 -7.48 11.82 27.85
C THR A 129 -7.96 13.27 27.90
N LEU A 130 -8.31 13.87 26.74
CA LEU A 130 -8.83 15.24 26.68
C LEU A 130 -10.28 15.35 27.20
N SER A 131 -11.16 14.45 26.78
CA SER A 131 -12.55 14.41 27.22
C SER A 131 -13.17 13.03 26.98
N PRO A 132 -13.37 12.22 28.03
CA PRO A 132 -14.07 10.93 27.93
C PRO A 132 -15.48 11.08 27.36
N GLN A 133 -16.16 12.19 27.67
CA GLN A 133 -17.54 12.45 27.22
C GLN A 133 -17.61 12.62 25.68
N LEU A 134 -16.67 13.37 25.11
CA LEU A 134 -16.61 13.57 23.67
C LEU A 134 -16.08 12.34 22.92
N SER A 135 -15.33 11.45 23.60
CA SER A 135 -14.78 10.22 23.01
C SER A 135 -15.85 9.23 22.56
N VAL A 136 -17.10 9.38 23.06
CA VAL A 136 -18.24 8.60 22.55
C VAL A 136 -18.45 8.82 21.04
N VAL A 137 -18.15 10.03 20.53
CA VAL A 137 -18.23 10.31 19.08
C VAL A 137 -17.26 9.43 18.30
N PHE A 138 -16.03 9.24 18.80
CA PHE A 138 -15.07 8.32 18.18
C PHE A 138 -15.51 6.85 18.27
N ALA A 139 -16.07 6.45 19.44
CA ALA A 139 -16.56 5.08 19.65
C ALA A 139 -17.68 4.70 18.65
N VAL A 140 -18.40 5.69 18.13
CA VAL A 140 -19.42 5.49 17.09
C VAL A 140 -18.85 5.67 15.68
N ALA A 141 -18.11 6.76 15.42
CA ALA A 141 -17.64 7.11 14.10
C ALA A 141 -16.60 6.10 13.54
N VAL A 142 -15.63 5.70 14.36
CA VAL A 142 -14.53 4.80 13.91
C VAL A 142 -15.05 3.42 13.49
N PRO A 143 -15.91 2.72 14.25
CA PRO A 143 -16.49 1.45 13.81
C PRO A 143 -17.35 1.58 12.55
N ILE A 144 -18.13 2.67 12.41
CA ILE A 144 -18.94 2.91 11.21
C ILE A 144 -18.05 3.06 10.00
N ILE A 145 -16.98 3.85 10.08
CA ILE A 145 -16.02 4.04 9.00
C ILE A 145 -15.31 2.72 8.67
N ALA A 146 -14.85 1.98 9.68
CA ALA A 146 -14.23 0.68 9.51
C ALA A 146 -15.18 -0.29 8.80
N LEU A 147 -16.45 -0.32 9.18
CA LEU A 147 -17.48 -1.14 8.54
C LEU A 147 -17.66 -0.76 7.07
N VAL A 148 -17.80 0.53 6.77
CA VAL A 148 -17.94 1.03 5.39
C VAL A 148 -16.73 0.62 4.55
N ILE A 149 -15.51 0.79 5.08
CA ILE A 149 -14.28 0.38 4.42
C ILE A 149 -14.30 -1.13 4.12
N VAL A 150 -14.61 -1.97 5.11
CA VAL A 150 -14.62 -3.44 4.94
C VAL A 150 -15.66 -3.86 3.91
N VAL A 151 -16.86 -3.28 3.94
CA VAL A 151 -17.94 -3.60 2.98
C VAL A 151 -17.52 -3.20 1.56
N VAL A 152 -17.02 -1.98 1.37
CA VAL A 152 -16.59 -1.49 0.06
C VAL A 152 -15.42 -2.31 -0.48
N VAL A 153 -14.41 -2.61 0.35
CA VAL A 153 -13.25 -3.42 -0.08
C VAL A 153 -13.68 -4.82 -0.50
N ARG A 154 -14.57 -5.49 0.25
CA ARG A 154 -15.07 -6.82 -0.11
C ARG A 154 -15.82 -6.81 -1.44
N GLN A 155 -16.70 -5.84 -1.65
CA GLN A 155 -17.44 -5.71 -2.89
C GLN A 155 -16.54 -5.34 -4.08
N ALA A 156 -15.60 -4.41 -3.87
CA ALA A 156 -14.62 -4.00 -4.87
C ALA A 156 -13.76 -5.18 -5.34
N PHE A 157 -13.32 -6.04 -4.41
CA PHE A 157 -12.53 -7.23 -4.76
C PHE A 157 -13.28 -8.15 -5.75
N SER A 158 -14.56 -8.43 -5.52
CA SER A 158 -15.39 -9.24 -6.43
C SER A 158 -15.53 -8.58 -7.81
N LEU A 159 -15.76 -7.26 -7.84
CA LEU A 159 -15.88 -6.52 -9.11
C LEU A 159 -14.56 -6.50 -9.88
N PHE A 160 -13.42 -6.27 -9.21
CA PHE A 160 -12.11 -6.28 -9.86
C PHE A 160 -11.73 -7.67 -10.40
N THR A 161 -12.14 -8.75 -9.75
CA THR A 161 -11.98 -10.11 -10.30
C THR A 161 -12.72 -10.28 -11.63
N THR A 162 -13.94 -9.73 -11.71
CA THR A 162 -14.72 -9.74 -12.97
C THR A 162 -14.07 -8.85 -14.03
N VAL A 163 -13.58 -7.66 -13.66
CA VAL A 163 -12.83 -6.77 -14.58
C VAL A 163 -11.62 -7.50 -15.15
N GLN A 164 -10.88 -8.24 -14.30
CA GLN A 164 -9.73 -9.01 -14.76
C GLN A 164 -10.11 -10.09 -15.77
N ALA A 165 -11.19 -10.83 -15.52
CA ALA A 165 -11.69 -11.83 -16.48
C ALA A 165 -12.10 -11.22 -17.83
N LYS A 166 -12.71 -10.00 -17.82
CA LYS A 166 -13.05 -9.28 -19.06
C LYS A 166 -11.80 -8.76 -19.78
N LEU A 167 -10.79 -8.30 -19.04
CA LEU A 167 -9.51 -7.89 -19.62
C LEU A 167 -8.79 -9.09 -20.28
N ASP A 168 -8.80 -10.25 -19.64
CA ASP A 168 -8.21 -11.47 -20.19
C ASP A 168 -8.90 -11.88 -21.49
N ARG A 169 -10.25 -11.77 -21.55
CA ARG A 169 -11.03 -12.00 -22.78
C ARG A 169 -10.63 -11.02 -23.90
N LEU A 170 -10.49 -9.74 -23.59
CA LEU A 170 -10.04 -8.72 -24.55
C LEU A 170 -8.63 -9.04 -25.07
N ASN A 171 -7.73 -9.47 -24.17
CA ASN A 171 -6.38 -9.88 -24.56
C ASN A 171 -6.37 -11.08 -25.51
N VAL A 172 -7.26 -12.06 -25.30
CA VAL A 172 -7.44 -13.20 -26.22
C VAL A 172 -7.90 -12.72 -27.60
N VAL A 173 -8.93 -11.88 -27.66
CA VAL A 173 -9.44 -11.32 -28.95
C VAL A 173 -8.33 -10.55 -29.68
N THR A 174 -7.57 -9.73 -28.95
CA THR A 174 -6.46 -8.96 -29.50
C THR A 174 -5.38 -9.86 -30.05
N ARG A 175 -4.99 -10.90 -29.31
CA ARG A 175 -3.98 -11.88 -29.73
C ARG A 175 -4.42 -12.66 -30.95
N GLU A 176 -5.65 -13.17 -30.98
CA GLU A 176 -6.22 -13.86 -32.14
C GLU A 176 -6.19 -12.98 -33.38
N THR A 177 -6.58 -11.69 -33.24
CA THR A 177 -6.59 -10.73 -34.33
C THR A 177 -5.20 -10.45 -34.86
N LEU A 178 -4.21 -10.24 -33.97
CA LEU A 178 -2.83 -9.95 -34.39
C LEU A 178 -2.13 -11.16 -35.01
N LEU A 179 -2.32 -12.35 -34.46
CA LEU A 179 -1.76 -13.58 -35.03
C LEU A 179 -2.42 -13.92 -36.39
N GLY A 180 -3.72 -13.68 -36.51
CA GLY A 180 -4.48 -13.95 -37.73
C GLY A 180 -4.50 -12.80 -38.75
N ILE A 181 -3.72 -11.72 -38.56
CA ILE A 181 -3.84 -10.47 -39.33
C ILE A 181 -3.70 -10.67 -40.85
N ARG A 182 -2.87 -11.63 -41.29
CA ARG A 182 -2.70 -11.94 -42.71
C ARG A 182 -3.96 -12.56 -43.29
N VAL A 183 -4.61 -13.46 -42.57
CA VAL A 183 -5.87 -14.12 -42.99
C VAL A 183 -7.00 -13.11 -43.00
N ILE A 184 -7.10 -12.27 -41.94
CA ILE A 184 -8.12 -11.22 -41.84
C ILE A 184 -8.04 -10.25 -43.05
N LYS A 185 -6.80 -9.87 -43.43
CA LYS A 185 -6.60 -9.00 -44.63
C LYS A 185 -6.90 -9.72 -45.91
N ALA A 186 -6.52 -10.99 -46.07
CA ALA A 186 -6.75 -11.76 -47.28
C ALA A 186 -8.25 -11.99 -47.55
N PHE A 187 -9.06 -12.19 -46.50
CA PHE A 187 -10.51 -12.42 -46.61
C PHE A 187 -11.36 -11.17 -46.37
N VAL A 188 -10.73 -9.99 -46.19
CA VAL A 188 -11.41 -8.70 -45.97
C VAL A 188 -12.42 -8.73 -44.81
N THR A 189 -12.05 -9.41 -43.69
CA THR A 189 -12.91 -9.59 -42.51
C THR A 189 -12.60 -8.63 -41.37
N GLN A 190 -11.94 -7.49 -41.65
CA GLN A 190 -11.50 -6.51 -40.63
C GLN A 190 -12.68 -5.99 -39.82
N GLN A 191 -13.80 -5.66 -40.46
CA GLN A 191 -14.98 -5.12 -39.79
C GLN A 191 -15.51 -6.10 -38.72
N ARG A 192 -15.63 -7.37 -39.06
CA ARG A 192 -16.06 -8.40 -38.10
C ARG A 192 -15.14 -8.53 -36.89
N GLN A 193 -13.82 -8.35 -37.08
CA GLN A 193 -12.87 -8.38 -35.96
C GLN A 193 -12.93 -7.09 -35.14
N GLN A 194 -13.17 -5.94 -35.75
CA GLN A 194 -13.43 -4.70 -35.02
C GLN A 194 -14.68 -4.82 -34.16
N ASP A 195 -15.79 -5.32 -34.71
CA ASP A 195 -17.04 -5.52 -33.97
C ASP A 195 -16.82 -6.46 -32.74
N LYS A 196 -16.07 -7.58 -32.96
CA LYS A 196 -15.73 -8.51 -31.89
C LYS A 196 -14.89 -7.85 -30.77
N PHE A 197 -13.94 -7.01 -31.16
CA PHE A 197 -13.11 -6.25 -30.24
C PHE A 197 -13.95 -5.21 -29.50
N GLU A 198 -14.81 -4.45 -30.20
CA GLU A 198 -15.65 -3.41 -29.63
C GLU A 198 -16.59 -3.96 -28.57
N VAL A 199 -17.29 -5.07 -28.84
CA VAL A 199 -18.13 -5.76 -27.85
C VAL A 199 -17.34 -6.15 -26.59
N SER A 200 -16.14 -6.73 -26.76
CA SER A 200 -15.31 -7.12 -25.60
C SER A 200 -14.78 -5.92 -24.82
N ASN A 201 -14.48 -4.81 -25.52
CA ASN A 201 -14.01 -3.56 -24.94
C ASN A 201 -15.13 -2.82 -24.18
N GLU A 202 -16.35 -2.82 -24.72
CA GLU A 202 -17.52 -2.25 -24.05
C GLU A 202 -17.86 -3.03 -22.77
N GLU A 203 -17.84 -4.36 -22.82
CA GLU A 203 -18.01 -5.19 -21.62
C GLU A 203 -16.96 -4.85 -20.55
N LEU A 204 -15.69 -4.72 -20.93
CA LEU A 204 -14.61 -4.32 -20.01
C LEU A 204 -14.85 -2.92 -19.44
N LEU A 205 -15.24 -1.96 -20.29
CA LEU A 205 -15.56 -0.59 -19.87
C LEU A 205 -16.68 -0.57 -18.84
N GLU A 206 -17.79 -1.30 -19.10
CA GLU A 206 -18.95 -1.35 -18.18
C GLU A 206 -18.54 -1.85 -16.79
N TRP A 207 -17.83 -2.99 -16.73
CA TRP A 207 -17.39 -3.56 -15.45
C TRP A 207 -16.35 -2.71 -14.76
N ASN A 208 -15.43 -2.08 -15.50
CA ASN A 208 -14.42 -1.17 -14.93
C ASN A 208 -15.09 0.06 -14.33
N VAL A 209 -16.07 0.66 -15.02
CA VAL A 209 -16.84 1.80 -14.49
C VAL A 209 -17.62 1.41 -13.24
N LYS A 210 -18.23 0.21 -13.19
CA LYS A 210 -18.92 -0.29 -11.98
C LYS A 210 -17.96 -0.43 -10.81
N ALA A 211 -16.78 -1.04 -11.03
CA ALA A 211 -15.76 -1.20 -9.99
C ALA A 211 -15.22 0.15 -9.51
N GLN A 212 -14.90 1.05 -10.43
CA GLN A 212 -14.38 2.38 -10.11
C GLN A 212 -15.40 3.25 -9.36
N ARG A 213 -16.68 3.23 -9.77
CA ARG A 213 -17.73 3.96 -9.04
C ARG A 213 -17.81 3.58 -7.58
N LEU A 214 -17.71 2.29 -7.27
CA LEU A 214 -17.74 1.82 -5.88
C LEU A 214 -16.56 2.35 -5.07
N VAL A 215 -15.36 2.31 -5.63
CA VAL A 215 -14.14 2.78 -4.96
C VAL A 215 -14.13 4.30 -4.78
N VAL A 216 -14.55 5.04 -5.82
CA VAL A 216 -14.59 6.51 -5.77
C VAL A 216 -15.60 7.01 -4.74
N LEU A 217 -16.73 6.32 -4.55
CA LEU A 217 -17.74 6.67 -3.55
C LEU A 217 -17.24 6.56 -2.11
N LEU A 218 -16.20 5.75 -1.86
CA LEU A 218 -15.67 5.58 -0.50
C LEU A 218 -15.21 6.89 0.11
N MET A 219 -14.46 7.73 -0.64
CA MET A 219 -13.94 9.00 -0.13
C MET A 219 -15.05 9.98 0.30
N PRO A 220 -16.09 10.25 -0.52
CA PRO A 220 -17.22 11.05 -0.08
C PRO A 220 -17.94 10.51 1.16
N PHE A 221 -18.15 9.19 1.25
CA PHE A 221 -18.79 8.59 2.43
C PHE A 221 -17.95 8.76 3.70
N VAL A 222 -16.66 8.47 3.64
CA VAL A 222 -15.76 8.65 4.78
C VAL A 222 -15.67 10.12 5.21
N THR A 223 -15.57 11.04 4.23
CA THR A 223 -15.56 12.49 4.50
C THR A 223 -16.89 12.93 5.10
N PHE A 224 -18.03 12.43 4.61
CA PHE A 224 -19.35 12.74 5.15
C PHE A 224 -19.46 12.30 6.61
N ILE A 225 -19.09 11.05 6.93
CA ILE A 225 -19.11 10.54 8.31
C ILE A 225 -18.17 11.37 9.20
N GLY A 226 -16.98 11.73 8.69
CA GLY A 226 -16.05 12.59 9.39
C GLY A 226 -16.62 13.98 9.71
N ASN A 227 -17.26 14.61 8.73
CA ASN A 227 -17.90 15.91 8.93
C ASN A 227 -19.07 15.82 9.92
N VAL A 228 -19.87 14.74 9.86
CA VAL A 228 -20.93 14.49 10.86
C VAL A 228 -20.32 14.34 12.27
N ALA A 229 -19.21 13.61 12.39
CA ALA A 229 -18.49 13.49 13.66
C ALA A 229 -17.96 14.85 14.16
N VAL A 230 -17.41 15.69 13.28
CA VAL A 230 -16.98 17.05 13.61
C VAL A 230 -18.17 17.91 14.10
N ILE A 231 -19.30 17.86 13.40
CA ILE A 231 -20.52 18.59 13.82
C ILE A 231 -21.02 18.10 15.18
N ALA A 232 -21.00 16.77 15.41
CA ALA A 232 -21.39 16.19 16.70
C ALA A 232 -20.46 16.65 17.83
N VAL A 233 -19.13 16.70 17.59
CA VAL A 233 -18.17 17.24 18.56
C VAL A 233 -18.37 18.71 18.83
N LEU A 234 -18.64 19.52 17.81
CA LEU A 234 -18.93 20.94 17.97
C LEU A 234 -20.21 21.17 18.77
N TRP A 235 -21.28 20.43 18.47
CA TRP A 235 -22.56 20.55 19.15
C TRP A 235 -22.48 20.09 20.60
N LEU A 236 -21.96 18.88 20.87
CA LEU A 236 -21.81 18.37 22.23
C LEU A 236 -20.78 19.16 23.02
N GLY A 237 -19.60 19.43 22.40
CA GLY A 237 -18.56 20.25 23.03
C GLY A 237 -19.02 21.65 23.37
N GLY A 238 -19.76 22.30 22.47
CA GLY A 238 -20.37 23.62 22.75
C GLY A 238 -21.29 23.61 23.97
N ARG A 239 -22.08 22.55 24.14
CA ARG A 239 -22.92 22.38 25.35
C ARG A 239 -22.09 22.23 26.62
N TYR A 240 -20.98 21.44 26.56
CA TYR A 240 -20.09 21.28 27.70
C TYR A 240 -19.31 22.55 28.02
N VAL A 241 -18.95 23.35 27.03
CA VAL A 241 -18.33 24.68 27.22
C VAL A 241 -19.33 25.63 27.89
N GLN A 242 -20.58 25.67 27.46
CA GLN A 242 -21.63 26.48 28.11
C GLN A 242 -21.89 26.07 29.57
N ALA A 243 -21.74 24.77 29.86
CA ALA A 243 -21.83 24.24 31.22
C ALA A 243 -20.56 24.46 32.06
N GLY A 244 -19.50 25.06 31.50
CA GLY A 244 -18.22 25.30 32.19
C GLY A 244 -17.41 24.05 32.45
N THR A 245 -17.73 22.91 31.83
CA THR A 245 -17.07 21.62 32.05
C THR A 245 -15.99 21.28 31.03
N LEU A 246 -15.90 22.02 29.93
CA LEU A 246 -14.92 21.84 28.86
C LEU A 246 -14.43 23.20 28.36
N GLU A 247 -13.19 23.24 27.90
CA GLU A 247 -12.53 24.39 27.29
C GLU A 247 -12.62 24.35 25.77
N VAL A 248 -12.59 25.50 25.09
CA VAL A 248 -12.76 25.61 23.63
C VAL A 248 -11.62 24.97 22.88
N GLY A 249 -10.37 25.14 23.36
CA GLY A 249 -9.19 24.58 22.72
C GLY A 249 -9.21 23.04 22.69
N ARG A 250 -9.81 22.41 23.70
CA ARG A 250 -9.99 20.94 23.71
C ARG A 250 -10.90 20.47 22.57
N ILE A 251 -11.93 21.24 22.21
CA ILE A 251 -12.79 20.92 21.04
C ILE A 251 -11.95 20.96 19.76
N MET A 252 -11.11 21.99 19.61
CA MET A 252 -10.23 22.12 18.42
C MET A 252 -9.23 20.97 18.29
N ALA A 253 -8.62 20.57 19.41
CA ALA A 253 -7.75 19.38 19.42
C ALA A 253 -8.51 18.11 19.04
N PHE A 254 -9.74 17.95 19.55
CA PHE A 254 -10.61 16.82 19.25
C PHE A 254 -10.92 16.72 17.75
N ILE A 255 -11.26 17.83 17.10
CA ILE A 255 -11.48 17.89 15.65
C ILE A 255 -10.23 17.45 14.88
N THR A 256 -9.07 17.91 15.31
CA THR A 256 -7.79 17.53 14.69
C THR A 256 -7.53 16.01 14.83
N TYR A 257 -7.81 15.42 15.99
CA TYR A 257 -7.69 13.97 16.17
C TYR A 257 -8.68 13.19 15.31
N ILE A 258 -9.94 13.66 15.14
CA ILE A 258 -10.88 13.03 14.20
C ILE A 258 -10.26 12.96 12.80
N LEU A 259 -9.74 14.08 12.30
CA LEU A 259 -9.15 14.14 10.96
C LEU A 259 -7.91 13.25 10.83
N GLN A 260 -7.05 13.19 11.86
CA GLN A 260 -5.88 12.31 11.88
C GLN A 260 -6.28 10.82 11.88
N VAL A 261 -7.26 10.43 12.68
CA VAL A 261 -7.77 9.05 12.73
C VAL A 261 -8.41 8.66 11.39
N LEU A 262 -9.23 9.55 10.81
CA LEU A 262 -9.80 9.34 9.47
C LEU A 262 -8.72 9.10 8.42
N GLN A 263 -7.71 9.95 8.39
CA GLN A 263 -6.60 9.84 7.44
C GLN A 263 -5.80 8.55 7.64
N SER A 264 -5.61 8.12 8.89
CA SER A 264 -4.91 6.87 9.20
C SER A 264 -5.67 5.64 8.71
N LEU A 265 -7.00 5.64 8.83
CA LEU A 265 -7.86 4.56 8.31
C LEU A 265 -7.81 4.47 6.78
N LEU A 266 -7.84 5.62 6.09
CA LEU A 266 -7.71 5.66 4.63
C LEU A 266 -6.34 5.19 4.14
N MET A 267 -5.26 5.57 4.83
CA MET A 267 -3.91 5.08 4.51
C MET A 267 -3.78 3.55 4.65
N SER A 268 -4.47 2.96 5.63
CA SER A 268 -4.45 1.51 5.86
C SER A 268 -5.02 0.71 4.68
N MET A 269 -5.95 1.29 3.91
CA MET A 269 -6.49 0.63 2.70
C MET A 269 -5.46 0.51 1.58
N MET A 270 -4.67 1.55 1.33
CA MET A 270 -3.71 1.56 0.22
C MET A 270 -2.64 0.47 0.35
N ILE A 271 -2.30 0.09 1.59
CA ILE A 271 -1.30 -0.94 1.82
C ILE A 271 -1.77 -2.33 1.38
N MET A 272 -3.06 -2.65 1.50
CA MET A 272 -3.60 -3.96 1.13
C MET A 272 -3.39 -4.27 -0.35
N VAL A 273 -3.52 -3.27 -1.22
CA VAL A 273 -3.28 -3.41 -2.67
C VAL A 273 -1.80 -3.72 -2.94
N ASN A 274 -0.89 -3.02 -2.26
CA ASN A 274 0.56 -3.25 -2.42
C ASN A 274 0.99 -4.63 -1.91
N ILE A 275 0.43 -5.10 -0.79
CA ILE A 275 0.70 -6.44 -0.25
C ILE A 275 0.23 -7.52 -1.22
N SER A 276 -0.97 -7.38 -1.79
CA SER A 276 -1.52 -8.37 -2.73
C SER A 276 -0.68 -8.50 -4.00
N ARG A 277 -0.20 -7.37 -4.55
CA ARG A 277 0.71 -7.38 -5.71
C ARG A 277 2.06 -8.00 -5.37
N ALA A 278 2.61 -7.67 -4.23
CA ALA A 278 3.90 -8.17 -3.79
C ALA A 278 3.86 -9.68 -3.50
N LYS A 279 2.75 -10.21 -2.99
CA LYS A 279 2.60 -11.65 -2.77
C LYS A 279 2.84 -12.45 -4.05
N ALA A 280 2.21 -12.05 -5.16
CA ALA A 280 2.42 -12.72 -6.45
C ALA A 280 3.88 -12.65 -6.91
N SER A 281 4.57 -11.52 -6.67
CA SER A 281 5.99 -11.38 -6.99
C SER A 281 6.88 -12.21 -6.07
N ILE A 282 6.55 -12.32 -4.78
CA ILE A 282 7.25 -13.19 -3.81
C ILE A 282 7.13 -14.65 -4.24
N ASP A 283 5.93 -15.11 -4.61
CA ASP A 283 5.70 -16.48 -5.03
C ASP A 283 6.53 -16.81 -6.28
N ARG A 284 6.62 -15.90 -7.26
CA ARG A 284 7.47 -16.08 -8.47
C ARG A 284 8.96 -16.06 -8.17
N ILE A 285 9.43 -15.21 -7.26
CA ILE A 285 10.83 -15.19 -6.83
C ILE A 285 11.17 -16.48 -6.09
N ASN A 286 10.28 -16.93 -5.20
CA ASN A 286 10.46 -18.16 -4.45
C ASN A 286 10.49 -19.40 -5.36
N ASP A 287 9.68 -19.41 -6.43
CA ASP A 287 9.69 -20.46 -7.45
C ASP A 287 11.09 -20.60 -8.11
N VAL A 288 11.79 -19.48 -8.37
CA VAL A 288 13.17 -19.55 -8.88
C VAL A 288 14.13 -20.10 -7.82
N PHE A 289 14.05 -19.61 -6.58
CA PHE A 289 14.93 -20.09 -5.50
C PHE A 289 14.69 -21.56 -5.13
N SER A 290 13.46 -22.05 -5.30
CA SER A 290 13.11 -23.46 -5.05
C SER A 290 13.41 -24.40 -6.23
N THR A 291 13.78 -23.85 -7.38
CA THR A 291 14.19 -24.67 -8.54
C THR A 291 15.62 -25.13 -8.32
N GLU A 292 15.80 -26.44 -8.21
CA GLU A 292 17.13 -27.06 -8.13
C GLU A 292 17.68 -27.32 -9.54
N ALA A 293 18.97 -27.17 -9.70
CA ALA A 293 19.65 -27.48 -10.95
C ALA A 293 19.63 -29.02 -11.20
N THR A 294 19.16 -29.42 -12.37
CA THR A 294 19.11 -30.85 -12.75
C THR A 294 20.51 -31.44 -12.88
N VAL A 295 21.49 -30.60 -13.24
CA VAL A 295 22.91 -30.97 -13.32
C VAL A 295 23.61 -30.38 -12.10
N ALA A 296 23.89 -31.21 -11.12
CA ALA A 296 24.64 -30.82 -9.93
C ALA A 296 26.14 -31.24 -10.12
N GLU A 297 27.01 -30.43 -9.51
CA GLU A 297 28.43 -30.87 -9.41
C GLU A 297 28.52 -32.15 -8.57
N PRO A 298 29.32 -33.11 -8.98
CA PRO A 298 29.51 -34.34 -8.20
C PRO A 298 30.13 -34.05 -6.84
N ALA A 299 29.66 -34.75 -5.79
CA ALA A 299 30.13 -34.55 -4.42
C ALA A 299 31.65 -34.87 -4.27
N ASP A 300 32.22 -35.68 -5.16
CA ASP A 300 33.63 -36.00 -5.22
C ASP A 300 34.12 -35.90 -6.68
N PRO A 301 34.54 -34.69 -7.14
CA PRO A 301 34.99 -34.48 -8.50
C PRO A 301 36.29 -35.19 -8.74
N GLN A 302 36.29 -36.17 -9.67
CA GLN A 302 37.50 -36.88 -10.09
C GLN A 302 38.40 -35.96 -10.92
N PRO A 303 39.72 -35.94 -10.69
CA PRO A 303 40.61 -35.14 -11.51
C PRO A 303 40.61 -35.68 -12.95
N ILE A 304 40.56 -34.77 -13.93
CA ILE A 304 40.60 -35.10 -15.34
C ILE A 304 41.97 -35.70 -15.66
N ALA A 305 42.01 -37.00 -16.01
CA ALA A 305 43.24 -37.73 -16.27
C ALA A 305 43.78 -37.58 -17.71
N GLY A 306 43.00 -36.96 -18.62
CA GLY A 306 43.35 -36.74 -20.02
C GLY A 306 42.37 -35.79 -20.71
N TYR A 307 42.70 -35.42 -21.98
CA TYR A 307 41.85 -34.51 -22.77
C TYR A 307 41.04 -35.24 -23.84
N ASP A 308 41.00 -36.57 -23.79
CA ASP A 308 40.27 -37.40 -24.75
C ASP A 308 38.81 -37.49 -24.34
N LEU A 309 37.91 -37.18 -25.26
CA LEU A 309 36.46 -37.26 -25.08
C LEU A 309 35.93 -38.44 -25.91
N VAL A 310 35.50 -39.50 -25.24
CA VAL A 310 34.97 -40.70 -25.90
C VAL A 310 33.48 -40.78 -25.71
N PHE A 311 32.69 -40.78 -26.80
CA PHE A 311 31.27 -41.06 -26.79
C PHE A 311 31.06 -42.55 -27.02
N ASP A 312 30.77 -43.31 -25.97
CA ASP A 312 30.48 -44.74 -26.06
C ASP A 312 28.97 -44.96 -25.89
N HIS A 313 28.30 -45.36 -26.95
CA HIS A 313 26.85 -45.67 -27.01
C HIS A 313 25.95 -44.59 -26.40
N VAL A 314 26.25 -43.30 -26.63
CA VAL A 314 25.46 -42.19 -26.12
C VAL A 314 24.20 -42.01 -26.95
N TYR A 315 23.03 -42.11 -26.30
CA TYR A 315 21.71 -41.79 -26.89
C TYR A 315 21.20 -40.49 -26.31
N PHE A 316 20.93 -39.52 -27.18
CA PHE A 316 20.31 -38.26 -26.80
C PHE A 316 18.83 -38.26 -27.23
N ARG A 317 17.94 -37.95 -26.31
CA ARG A 317 16.50 -37.78 -26.59
C ARG A 317 16.07 -36.35 -26.35
#